data_fac0d73c81d53ce3d87e896ef3c2d9c7
#
_entry.id   fac0d73c81d53ce3d87e896ef3c2d9c7
#
_cell.length_a   1.000
_cell.length_b   1.000
_cell.length_c   1.000
_cell.angle_alpha   90.00
_cell.angle_beta   90.00
_cell.angle_gamma   90.00
#
_symmetry.space_group_name_H-M   'P 1'
#
loop_
_entity.id
_entity.type
_entity.pdbx_description
1 polymer ?
#
loop_
_entity_poly.entity_id
_entity_poly.type
_entity_poly.pdbx_seq_one_letter_code
_entity_poly.pdbx_strand_id
1 'polypeptide(L)'
;MSQKLKGEGRVISVLSDGLGSGIKACVLSTMTATMAMNFTAMNESILRTSTSIMNTLPKDMVRKISYSTFCICDIDCFGSVKIIEYETPSYYLYRNGSFVNIHKEKIPVEREDLENTCLWISEFTLEKEDRIIFFSDGVSQSGMGSHKMPFGWEDGVKDYVAG
;
A
#
# COMPACT_ATOMS: atom_id res chain seq x y z
N MET A 1 -0.61 -6.99 7.61
CA MET A 1 -1.61 -6.35 8.53
C MET A 1 -2.45 -5.35 7.74
N SER A 2 -3.76 -5.36 7.91
CA SER A 2 -4.67 -4.37 7.31
C SER A 2 -5.54 -3.73 8.38
N GLN A 3 -5.81 -2.45 8.25
CA GLN A 3 -6.70 -1.68 9.11
C GLN A 3 -7.61 -0.79 8.26
N LYS A 4 -8.80 -0.51 8.75
CA LYS A 4 -9.78 0.37 8.11
C LYS A 4 -10.51 1.20 9.16
N LEU A 5 -10.56 2.51 8.95
CA LEU A 5 -11.37 3.45 9.72
C LEU A 5 -12.47 4.01 8.81
N LYS A 6 -13.70 4.06 9.32
CA LYS A 6 -14.83 4.68 8.64
C LYS A 6 -15.53 5.61 9.60
N GLY A 7 -15.65 6.89 9.26
CA GLY A 7 -16.33 7.88 10.07
C GLY A 7 -16.62 9.15 9.27
N GLU A 8 -17.71 9.86 9.57
CA GLU A 8 -18.09 11.17 9.00
C GLU A 8 -17.91 11.32 7.47
N GLY A 9 -18.18 10.24 6.72
CA GLY A 9 -18.02 10.22 5.26
C GLY A 9 -16.58 9.99 4.77
N ARG A 10 -15.58 9.81 5.65
CA ARG A 10 -14.19 9.50 5.30
C ARG A 10 -13.89 8.02 5.49
N VAL A 11 -13.11 7.44 4.58
CA VAL A 11 -12.62 6.07 4.67
C VAL A 11 -11.11 6.07 4.57
N ILE A 12 -10.44 5.57 5.60
CA ILE A 12 -9.00 5.34 5.58
C ILE A 12 -8.77 3.83 5.62
N SER A 13 -7.98 3.32 4.68
CA SER A 13 -7.56 1.93 4.64
C SER A 13 -6.05 1.85 4.58
N VAL A 14 -5.46 0.99 5.38
CA VAL A 14 -4.01 0.77 5.41
C VAL A 14 -3.73 -0.72 5.27
N LEU A 15 -2.86 -1.06 4.34
CA LEU A 15 -2.23 -2.37 4.24
C LEU A 15 -0.75 -2.21 4.55
N SER A 16 -0.21 -3.08 5.38
CA SER A 16 1.23 -3.13 5.66
C SER A 16 1.68 -4.58 5.76
N ASP A 17 2.83 -4.87 5.17
CA ASP A 17 3.48 -6.17 5.23
C ASP A 17 4.91 -6.01 5.79
N GLY A 18 5.29 -6.90 6.70
CA GLY A 18 6.60 -6.88 7.33
C GLY A 18 7.58 -7.80 6.59
N LEU A 19 8.77 -7.31 6.33
CA LEU A 19 9.82 -8.09 5.68
C LEU A 19 10.25 -9.29 6.53
N GLY A 20 10.33 -10.44 5.89
CA GLY A 20 10.70 -11.70 6.51
C GLY A 20 9.48 -12.43 7.10
N SER A 21 9.71 -13.21 8.13
CA SER A 21 8.68 -14.03 8.77
C SER A 21 8.76 -13.94 10.30
N GLY A 22 7.69 -14.41 10.95
CA GLY A 22 7.64 -14.53 12.41
C GLY A 22 7.27 -13.24 13.14
N ILE A 23 7.58 -13.21 14.42
CA ILE A 23 7.11 -12.18 15.36
C ILE A 23 7.59 -10.78 14.97
N LYS A 24 8.85 -10.64 14.53
CA LYS A 24 9.42 -9.34 14.15
C LYS A 24 8.66 -8.70 12.98
N ALA A 25 8.41 -9.45 11.92
CA ALA A 25 7.65 -8.98 10.76
C ALA A 25 6.22 -8.59 11.16
N CYS A 26 5.56 -9.40 11.98
CA CYS A 26 4.22 -9.13 12.49
C CYS A 26 4.16 -7.84 13.33
N VAL A 27 5.11 -7.64 14.24
CA VAL A 27 5.18 -6.43 15.07
C VAL A 27 5.39 -5.19 14.21
N LEU A 28 6.34 -5.24 13.26
CA LEU A 28 6.66 -4.08 12.41
C LEU A 28 5.50 -3.71 11.48
N SER A 29 4.85 -4.68 10.86
CA SER A 29 3.67 -4.42 10.02
C SER A 29 2.50 -3.86 10.83
N THR A 30 2.30 -4.36 12.05
CA THR A 30 1.25 -3.86 12.96
C THR A 30 1.54 -2.42 13.39
N MET A 31 2.77 -2.12 13.79
CA MET A 31 3.18 -0.75 14.16
C MET A 31 3.01 0.21 12.97
N THR A 32 3.47 -0.18 11.79
CA THR A 32 3.34 0.63 10.57
C THR A 32 1.88 0.93 10.25
N ALA A 33 1.02 -0.09 10.22
CA ALA A 33 -0.40 0.08 9.95
C ALA A 33 -1.08 0.97 11.01
N THR A 34 -0.73 0.81 12.29
CA THR A 34 -1.29 1.62 13.38
C THR A 34 -0.85 3.07 13.30
N MET A 35 0.44 3.34 13.05
CA MET A 35 0.94 4.70 12.86
C MET A 35 0.27 5.36 11.64
N ALA A 36 0.22 4.67 10.51
CA ALA A 36 -0.41 5.17 9.30
C ALA A 36 -1.88 5.54 9.52
N MET A 37 -2.63 4.66 10.17
CA MET A 37 -4.04 4.89 10.48
C MET A 37 -4.24 6.10 11.39
N ASN A 38 -3.51 6.15 12.50
CA ASN A 38 -3.68 7.21 13.50
C ASN A 38 -3.28 8.59 12.97
N PHE A 39 -2.13 8.70 12.30
CA PHE A 39 -1.68 9.99 11.77
C PHE A 39 -2.60 10.49 10.65
N THR A 40 -3.03 9.60 9.75
CA THR A 40 -3.97 9.97 8.69
C THR A 40 -5.33 10.38 9.28
N ALA A 41 -5.82 9.69 10.31
CA ALA A 41 -7.07 10.03 11.00
C ALA A 41 -7.01 11.37 11.74
N MET A 42 -5.83 11.78 12.19
CA MET A 42 -5.59 13.11 12.80
C MET A 42 -5.51 14.26 11.78
N ASN A 43 -5.87 14.02 10.52
CA ASN A 43 -5.77 14.98 9.43
C ASN A 43 -4.33 15.42 9.08
N GLU A 44 -3.33 14.67 9.51
CA GLU A 44 -1.98 14.85 8.96
C GLU A 44 -2.00 14.50 7.46
N SER A 45 -1.23 15.24 6.70
CA SER A 45 -1.14 14.91 5.27
C SER A 45 -0.55 13.51 5.10
N ILE A 46 -1.15 12.73 4.22
CA ILE A 46 -0.72 11.34 3.96
C ILE A 46 0.78 11.25 3.57
N LEU A 47 1.32 12.29 2.92
CA LEU A 47 2.74 12.39 2.61
C LEU A 47 3.59 12.58 3.88
N ARG A 48 3.20 13.48 4.79
CA ARG A 48 3.91 13.65 6.08
C ARG A 48 3.84 12.39 6.93
N THR A 49 2.68 11.76 6.97
CA THR A 49 2.48 10.47 7.63
C THR A 49 3.48 9.43 7.10
N SER A 50 3.55 9.28 5.78
CA SER A 50 4.45 8.31 5.14
C SER A 50 5.92 8.62 5.41
N THR A 51 6.33 9.88 5.34
CA THR A 51 7.70 10.30 5.67
C THR A 51 8.04 10.01 7.15
N SER A 52 7.10 10.26 8.07
CA SER A 52 7.29 9.97 9.50
C SER A 52 7.43 8.47 9.75
N ILE A 53 6.63 7.65 9.09
CA ILE A 53 6.74 6.19 9.15
C ILE A 53 8.10 5.75 8.63
N MET A 54 8.52 6.23 7.47
CA MET A 54 9.81 5.91 6.86
C MET A 54 10.99 6.27 7.78
N ASN A 55 10.90 7.39 8.49
CA ASN A 55 11.94 7.82 9.44
C ASN A 55 11.96 7.00 10.74
N THR A 56 10.84 6.37 11.10
CA THR A 56 10.71 5.59 12.33
C THR A 56 11.08 4.12 12.14
N LEU A 57 10.79 3.56 10.95
CA LEU A 57 11.02 2.15 10.69
C LEU A 57 12.52 1.81 10.62
N PRO A 58 12.92 0.69 11.26
CA PRO A 58 14.28 0.17 11.09
C PRO A 58 14.52 -0.27 9.65
N LYS A 59 15.78 -0.27 9.25
CA LYS A 59 16.26 -0.67 7.94
C LYS A 59 16.69 -2.13 7.93
N ASP A 60 16.36 -2.83 6.84
CA ASP A 60 17.01 -4.10 6.51
C ASP A 60 18.40 -3.81 5.90
N MET A 61 19.45 -4.25 6.57
CA MET A 61 20.84 -4.00 6.18
C MET A 61 21.25 -4.70 4.87
N VAL A 62 20.54 -5.76 4.51
CA VAL A 62 20.82 -6.55 3.30
C VAL A 62 20.09 -5.99 2.09
N ARG A 63 18.81 -5.71 2.25
CA ARG A 63 17.94 -5.22 1.16
C ARG A 63 17.95 -3.71 1.01
N LYS A 64 18.51 -2.97 1.97
CA LYS A 64 18.56 -1.49 2.01
C LYS A 64 17.19 -0.80 1.89
N ILE A 65 16.14 -1.47 2.32
CA ILE A 65 14.76 -0.97 2.38
C ILE A 65 14.25 -1.01 3.82
N SER A 66 13.17 -0.30 4.13
CA SER A 66 12.54 -0.40 5.45
C SER A 66 12.00 -1.80 5.70
N TYR A 67 11.94 -2.22 6.97
CA TYR A 67 11.44 -3.54 7.37
C TYR A 67 9.95 -3.76 7.17
N SER A 68 9.22 -2.76 6.69
CA SER A 68 7.79 -2.91 6.41
C SER A 68 7.42 -2.12 5.16
N THR A 69 6.67 -2.75 4.28
CA THR A 69 6.01 -2.13 3.14
C THR A 69 4.66 -1.58 3.57
N PHE A 70 4.10 -0.62 2.85
CA PHE A 70 2.77 -0.14 3.16
C PHE A 70 2.06 0.51 1.97
N CYS A 71 0.73 0.41 2.00
CA CYS A 71 -0.18 1.18 1.15
C CYS A 71 -1.20 1.88 2.05
N ILE A 72 -1.34 3.19 1.87
CA ILE A 72 -2.33 4.01 2.58
C ILE A 72 -3.31 4.54 1.54
N CYS A 73 -4.59 4.29 1.73
CA CYS A 73 -5.67 4.81 0.90
C CYS A 73 -6.59 5.66 1.78
N ASP A 74 -6.72 6.92 1.44
CA ASP A 74 -7.56 7.91 2.10
C ASP A 74 -8.61 8.42 1.13
N ILE A 75 -9.88 8.29 1.49
CA ILE A 75 -11.02 8.68 0.67
C ILE A 75 -11.86 9.65 1.49
N ASP A 76 -12.04 10.88 1.01
CA ASP A 76 -12.87 11.88 1.68
C ASP A 76 -14.36 11.75 1.36
N CYS A 77 -15.18 12.59 2.00
CA CYS A 77 -16.63 12.58 1.83
C CYS A 77 -17.10 13.03 0.42
N PHE A 78 -16.23 13.64 -0.38
CA PHE A 78 -16.51 14.06 -1.76
C PHE A 78 -16.06 12.99 -2.78
N GLY A 79 -15.49 11.88 -2.31
CA GLY A 79 -14.96 10.82 -3.16
C GLY A 79 -13.57 11.11 -3.72
N SER A 80 -12.87 12.13 -3.20
CA SER A 80 -11.47 12.34 -3.54
C SER A 80 -10.62 11.25 -2.89
N VAL A 81 -9.80 10.60 -3.69
CA VAL A 81 -8.91 9.50 -3.27
C VAL A 81 -7.49 9.96 -3.33
N LYS A 82 -6.75 9.67 -2.28
CA LYS A 82 -5.31 9.80 -2.22
C LYS A 82 -4.70 8.48 -1.78
N ILE A 83 -3.79 7.93 -2.59
CA ILE A 83 -3.10 6.67 -2.28
C ILE A 83 -1.60 6.92 -2.26
N ILE A 84 -0.94 6.38 -1.23
CA ILE A 84 0.52 6.29 -1.15
C ILE A 84 0.93 4.83 -1.03
N GLU A 85 1.90 4.43 -1.84
CA GLU A 85 2.49 3.10 -1.86
C GLU A 85 3.99 3.17 -1.58
N TYR A 86 4.46 2.27 -0.75
CA TYR A 86 5.88 2.02 -0.48
C TYR A 86 6.18 0.53 -0.60
N GLU A 87 6.95 0.14 -1.62
CA GLU A 87 7.41 -1.25 -1.86
C GLU A 87 6.29 -2.31 -1.83
N THR A 88 5.06 -1.90 -2.20
CA THR A 88 3.91 -2.81 -2.36
C THR A 88 3.64 -3.08 -3.83
N PRO A 89 2.99 -4.20 -4.19
CA PRO A 89 2.40 -4.36 -5.51
C PRO A 89 1.47 -3.18 -5.82
N SER A 90 1.46 -2.74 -7.06
CA SER A 90 0.58 -1.65 -7.50
C SER A 90 -0.88 -2.02 -7.29
N TYR A 91 -1.65 -1.11 -6.69
CA TYR A 91 -3.10 -1.29 -6.57
C TYR A 91 -3.77 -1.29 -7.94
N TYR A 92 -4.96 -1.86 -8.02
CA TYR A 92 -5.83 -1.80 -9.18
C TYR A 92 -7.04 -0.92 -8.92
N LEU A 93 -7.41 -0.11 -9.89
CA LEU A 93 -8.72 0.54 -9.95
C LEU A 93 -9.54 -0.18 -11.04
N TYR A 94 -10.66 -0.77 -10.64
CA TYR A 94 -11.62 -1.39 -11.55
C TYR A 94 -12.85 -0.50 -11.65
N ARG A 95 -13.13 0.00 -12.86
CA ARG A 95 -14.16 0.98 -13.17
C ARG A 95 -14.89 0.57 -14.46
N ASN A 96 -16.21 0.55 -14.42
CA ASN A 96 -17.06 0.27 -15.60
C ASN A 96 -16.63 -0.98 -16.38
N GLY A 97 -16.31 -2.07 -15.66
CA GLY A 97 -15.94 -3.35 -16.28
C GLY A 97 -14.49 -3.43 -16.78
N SER A 98 -13.63 -2.46 -16.49
CA SER A 98 -12.24 -2.46 -16.95
C SER A 98 -11.27 -1.94 -15.90
N PHE A 99 -9.99 -2.34 -16.00
CA PHE A 99 -8.93 -1.77 -15.19
C PHE A 99 -8.49 -0.40 -15.73
N VAL A 100 -8.45 0.57 -14.83
CA VAL A 100 -8.04 1.94 -15.15
C VAL A 100 -6.64 2.19 -14.62
N ASN A 101 -5.77 2.70 -15.49
CA ASN A 101 -4.43 3.09 -15.08
C ASN A 101 -4.44 4.53 -14.57
N ILE A 102 -4.09 4.73 -13.31
CA ILE A 102 -3.99 6.04 -12.67
C ILE A 102 -2.53 6.51 -12.73
N HIS A 103 -2.34 7.76 -13.08
CA HIS A 103 -1.01 8.37 -13.03
C HIS A 103 -0.47 8.36 -11.60
N LYS A 104 0.79 7.94 -11.45
CA LYS A 104 1.49 7.92 -10.17
C LYS A 104 2.68 8.87 -10.22
N GLU A 105 2.77 9.72 -9.23
CA GLU A 105 3.93 10.59 -9.01
C GLU A 105 4.94 9.87 -8.10
N LYS A 106 6.21 9.96 -8.48
CA LYS A 106 7.31 9.39 -7.72
C LYS A 106 7.93 10.46 -6.81
N ILE A 107 7.91 10.24 -5.51
CA ILE A 107 8.51 11.13 -4.52
C ILE A 107 9.70 10.45 -3.87
N PRO A 108 10.92 10.98 -4.03
CA PRO A 108 12.10 10.44 -3.38
C PRO A 108 11.99 10.58 -1.86
N VAL A 109 12.45 9.58 -1.13
CA VAL A 109 12.59 9.64 0.33
C VAL A 109 14.00 10.11 0.66
N GLU A 110 14.12 11.28 1.27
CA GLU A 110 15.39 11.84 1.72
C GLU A 110 15.81 11.18 3.04
N ARG A 111 16.46 10.04 2.92
CA ARG A 111 17.02 9.31 4.05
C ARG A 111 18.34 8.67 3.64
N GLU A 112 19.45 9.11 4.28
CA GLU A 112 20.84 8.74 3.93
C GLU A 112 21.11 7.23 3.92
N ASP A 113 20.38 6.48 4.74
CA ASP A 113 20.56 5.04 4.89
C ASP A 113 19.68 4.20 3.94
N LEU A 114 18.83 4.83 3.11
CA LEU A 114 17.98 4.19 2.12
C LEU A 114 18.35 4.68 0.70
N GLU A 115 18.99 3.83 -0.08
CA GLU A 115 19.37 4.17 -1.46
C GLU A 115 18.17 4.00 -2.40
N ASN A 116 17.96 4.99 -3.29
CA ASN A 116 16.93 4.95 -4.35
C ASN A 116 15.49 4.67 -3.88
N THR A 117 15.19 4.92 -2.62
CA THR A 117 13.86 4.70 -2.04
C THR A 117 12.90 5.81 -2.44
N CYS A 118 11.70 5.46 -2.82
CA CYS A 118 10.67 6.41 -3.18
C CYS A 118 9.28 5.96 -2.70
N LEU A 119 8.41 6.94 -2.55
CA LEU A 119 6.98 6.76 -2.40
C LEU A 119 6.30 6.97 -3.76
N TRP A 120 5.26 6.22 -4.03
CA TRP A 120 4.40 6.45 -5.17
C TRP A 120 3.08 7.02 -4.70
N ILE A 121 2.71 8.19 -5.23
CA ILE A 121 1.47 8.88 -4.89
C ILE A 121 0.55 8.92 -6.10
N SER A 122 -0.72 8.65 -5.86
CA SER A 122 -1.78 8.86 -6.85
C SER A 122 -2.97 9.56 -6.23
N GLU A 123 -3.59 10.44 -7.02
CA GLU A 123 -4.79 11.18 -6.64
C GLU A 123 -5.81 11.09 -7.77
N PHE A 124 -7.05 10.80 -7.42
CA PHE A 124 -8.17 10.73 -8.37
C PHE A 124 -9.51 10.86 -7.65
N THR A 125 -10.57 10.98 -8.41
CA THR A 125 -11.94 11.02 -7.85
C THR A 125 -12.65 9.70 -8.16
N LEU A 126 -13.35 9.15 -7.15
CA LEU A 126 -14.18 7.98 -7.29
C LEU A 126 -15.39 8.26 -8.19
N GLU A 127 -15.73 7.26 -8.97
CA GLU A 127 -17.02 7.13 -9.61
C GLU A 127 -17.87 6.05 -8.93
N LYS A 128 -19.15 6.05 -9.24
CA LYS A 128 -20.05 5.03 -8.69
C LYS A 128 -19.60 3.63 -9.13
N GLU A 129 -19.59 2.71 -8.16
CA GLU A 129 -19.21 1.30 -8.36
C GLU A 129 -17.71 1.05 -8.61
N ASP A 130 -16.86 2.06 -8.46
CA ASP A 130 -15.42 1.85 -8.44
C ASP A 130 -14.99 0.86 -7.38
N ARG A 131 -14.03 0.01 -7.73
CA ARG A 131 -13.36 -0.89 -6.78
C ARG A 131 -11.87 -0.60 -6.78
N ILE A 132 -11.34 -0.25 -5.60
CA ILE A 132 -9.90 -0.12 -5.38
C ILE A 132 -9.44 -1.40 -4.71
N ILE A 133 -8.47 -2.08 -5.31
CA ILE A 133 -7.94 -3.35 -4.83
C ILE A 133 -6.45 -3.18 -4.57
N PHE A 134 -6.04 -3.31 -3.32
CA PHE A 134 -4.63 -3.37 -2.95
C PHE A 134 -4.33 -4.62 -2.12
N PHE A 135 -3.16 -5.18 -2.34
CA PHE A 135 -2.75 -6.47 -1.80
C PHE A 135 -1.24 -6.48 -1.52
N SER A 136 -0.81 -7.40 -0.66
CA SER A 136 0.62 -7.63 -0.41
C SER A 136 1.21 -8.58 -1.44
N ASP A 137 2.53 -8.62 -1.51
CA ASP A 137 3.29 -9.53 -2.37
C ASP A 137 2.99 -11.01 -2.08
N GLY A 138 2.59 -11.34 -0.84
CA GLY A 138 2.11 -12.68 -0.51
C GLY A 138 0.93 -13.17 -1.35
N VAL A 139 0.14 -12.25 -1.91
CA VAL A 139 -0.93 -12.58 -2.87
C VAL A 139 -0.36 -12.76 -4.27
N SER A 140 0.37 -11.77 -4.79
CA SER A 140 0.93 -11.82 -6.15
C SER A 140 1.98 -12.92 -6.33
N GLN A 141 2.74 -13.22 -5.28
CA GLN A 141 3.76 -14.27 -5.28
C GLN A 141 3.20 -15.65 -4.88
N SER A 142 1.90 -15.76 -4.62
CA SER A 142 1.28 -17.03 -4.26
C SER A 142 1.55 -18.10 -5.32
N GLY A 143 2.05 -19.24 -4.87
CA GLY A 143 2.42 -20.36 -5.76
C GLY A 143 3.67 -20.15 -6.61
N MET A 144 4.42 -19.04 -6.43
CA MET A 144 5.67 -18.78 -7.16
C MET A 144 6.64 -19.95 -7.07
N GLY A 145 7.23 -20.30 -8.21
CA GLY A 145 8.14 -21.45 -8.34
C GLY A 145 7.44 -22.80 -8.45
N SER A 146 6.12 -22.89 -8.37
CA SER A 146 5.39 -24.11 -8.66
C SER A 146 5.28 -24.33 -10.18
N HIS A 147 5.12 -25.59 -10.60
CA HIS A 147 4.95 -25.95 -12.02
C HIS A 147 3.73 -25.25 -12.67
N LYS A 148 2.67 -24.95 -11.87
CA LYS A 148 1.45 -24.32 -12.35
C LYS A 148 1.51 -22.79 -12.34
N MET A 149 2.33 -22.20 -11.47
CA MET A 149 2.46 -20.76 -11.26
C MET A 149 3.94 -20.35 -11.11
N PRO A 150 4.76 -20.51 -12.17
CA PRO A 150 6.20 -20.25 -12.07
C PRO A 150 6.52 -18.79 -11.69
N PHE A 151 5.66 -17.85 -12.06
CA PHE A 151 5.82 -16.41 -11.81
C PHE A 151 4.88 -15.87 -10.73
N GLY A 152 4.15 -16.74 -10.01
CA GLY A 152 3.15 -16.33 -9.02
C GLY A 152 1.76 -16.10 -9.63
N TRP A 153 0.90 -15.39 -8.89
CA TRP A 153 -0.53 -15.24 -9.20
C TRP A 153 -0.95 -13.79 -9.54
N GLU A 154 -0.03 -12.97 -10.00
CA GLU A 154 -0.29 -11.54 -10.28
C GLU A 154 -1.43 -11.34 -11.31
N ASP A 155 -1.38 -12.07 -12.43
CA ASP A 155 -2.44 -12.02 -13.44
C ASP A 155 -3.76 -12.59 -12.93
N GLY A 156 -3.73 -13.62 -12.08
CA GLY A 156 -4.91 -14.21 -11.49
C GLY A 156 -5.70 -13.26 -10.59
N VAL A 157 -5.04 -12.26 -9.98
CA VAL A 157 -5.74 -11.22 -9.21
C VAL A 157 -6.67 -10.41 -10.11
N LYS A 158 -6.23 -10.05 -11.31
CA LYS A 158 -7.05 -9.32 -12.29
C LYS A 158 -8.22 -10.16 -12.77
N ASP A 159 -7.98 -11.42 -13.11
CA ASP A 159 -9.02 -12.34 -13.56
C ASP A 159 -10.10 -12.53 -12.48
N TYR A 160 -9.68 -12.68 -11.21
CA TYR A 160 -10.60 -12.80 -10.09
C TYR A 160 -11.46 -11.55 -9.84
N VAL A 161 -10.89 -10.37 -10.05
CA VAL A 161 -11.61 -9.09 -9.87
C VAL A 161 -12.59 -8.82 -11.01
N ALA A 162 -12.24 -9.24 -12.23
CA ALA A 162 -13.05 -9.03 -13.43
C ALA A 162 -14.22 -10.01 -13.55
N GLY A 163 -14.12 -11.21 -12.98
CA GLY A 163 -15.12 -12.29 -13.02
C GLY A 163 -16.21 -12.17 -12.03
#